data_35d760b3b3f78b87f14e8bb8a5a08b40
#
_entry.id   35d760b3b3f78b87f14e8bb8a5a08b40
#
_cell.length_a   1.000
_cell.length_b   1.000
_cell.length_c   1.000
_cell.angle_alpha   90.00
_cell.angle_beta   90.00
_cell.angle_gamma   90.00
#
_symmetry.space_group_name_H-M   'P 1'
#
loop_
_entity.id
_entity.type
_entity.pdbx_description
1 polymer ?
#
loop_
_entity_poly.entity_id
_entity_poly.type
_entity_poly.pdbx_seq_one_letter_code
_entity_poly.pdbx_strand_id
1 'polypeptide(L)'
;MVDHGRKCGCGLEGCLEAYVGANGIVLTAKEVMAESDKPSLMRDIDHLSPRTIKECCDKGDELAIEVFRRTGYMLGMGLATYASIVNPEAIILTGGISHAGDWLIVPTQESFEQHVFHNMRGKVKLVVTELDDHERDVLGASALAWEVPEYSLFK
;
A
#
# COMPACT_ATOMS: atom_id res chain seq x y z
N MET A 1 1.28 10.90 10.03
CA MET A 1 1.49 11.35 8.66
C MET A 1 0.58 12.50 8.26
N VAL A 2 -0.68 12.43 8.59
CA VAL A 2 -1.67 13.47 8.29
C VAL A 2 -2.13 14.12 9.59
N ASP A 3 -1.85 15.39 9.77
CA ASP A 3 -2.30 16.14 10.94
C ASP A 3 -3.83 16.25 10.92
N HIS A 4 -4.48 16.00 12.08
CA HIS A 4 -5.94 15.90 12.19
C HIS A 4 -6.59 14.96 11.17
N GLY A 5 -5.90 13.88 10.79
CA GLY A 5 -6.35 12.91 9.79
C GLY A 5 -7.32 11.86 10.33
N ARG A 6 -7.53 10.81 9.54
CA ARG A 6 -8.45 9.71 9.89
C ARG A 6 -8.03 9.04 11.20
N LYS A 7 -9.02 8.62 11.99
CA LYS A 7 -8.78 7.80 13.19
C LYS A 7 -8.21 6.45 12.80
N CYS A 8 -7.18 6.02 13.51
CA CYS A 8 -6.53 4.74 13.33
C CYS A 8 -6.91 3.76 14.44
N GLY A 9 -6.91 2.46 14.13
CA GLY A 9 -7.16 1.40 15.12
C GLY A 9 -6.17 1.37 16.28
N CYS A 10 -5.00 1.99 16.14
CA CYS A 10 -4.02 2.13 17.21
C CYS A 10 -4.37 3.23 18.25
N GLY A 11 -5.47 3.96 18.08
CA GLY A 11 -5.90 5.05 18.94
C GLY A 11 -5.38 6.44 18.55
N LEU A 12 -4.49 6.54 17.59
CA LEU A 12 -3.96 7.80 17.04
C LEU A 12 -4.79 8.28 15.84
N GLU A 13 -4.47 9.48 15.34
CA GLU A 13 -5.03 10.04 14.11
C GLU A 13 -3.94 10.20 13.04
N GLY A 14 -4.33 10.12 11.77
CA GLY A 14 -3.44 10.38 10.62
C GLY A 14 -2.37 9.34 10.35
N CYS A 15 -2.46 8.14 10.92
CA CYS A 15 -1.54 7.04 10.61
C CYS A 15 -1.64 6.63 9.15
N LEU A 16 -0.52 6.21 8.55
CA LEU A 16 -0.49 5.71 7.18
C LEU A 16 -1.50 4.57 6.97
N GLU A 17 -1.58 3.63 7.91
CA GLU A 17 -2.48 2.48 7.88
C GLU A 17 -3.96 2.87 7.73
N ALA A 18 -4.39 4.00 8.30
CA ALA A 18 -5.77 4.49 8.17
C ALA A 18 -6.14 4.93 6.74
N TYR A 19 -5.17 5.00 5.82
CA TYR A 19 -5.36 5.34 4.40
C TYR A 19 -5.04 4.17 3.48
N VAL A 20 -4.00 3.38 3.79
CA VAL A 20 -3.50 2.33 2.88
C VAL A 20 -3.85 0.91 3.36
N GLY A 21 -4.29 0.74 4.59
CA GLY A 21 -4.82 -0.53 5.09
C GLY A 21 -6.18 -0.88 4.47
N ALA A 22 -6.62 -2.12 4.60
CA ALA A 22 -7.87 -2.60 3.98
C ALA A 22 -9.07 -1.72 4.31
N ASN A 23 -9.26 -1.37 5.59
CA ASN A 23 -10.34 -0.48 6.04
C ASN A 23 -10.17 0.95 5.50
N GLY A 24 -8.94 1.44 5.41
CA GLY A 24 -8.60 2.75 4.85
C GLY A 24 -8.98 2.87 3.38
N ILE A 25 -8.70 1.83 2.58
CA ILE A 25 -9.08 1.77 1.16
C ILE A 25 -10.61 1.77 1.00
N VAL A 26 -11.32 0.99 1.81
CA VAL A 26 -12.80 0.98 1.80
C VAL A 26 -13.37 2.33 2.19
N LEU A 27 -12.77 3.02 3.17
CA LEU A 27 -13.18 4.37 3.54
C LEU A 27 -12.95 5.35 2.39
N THR A 28 -11.80 5.28 1.73
CA THR A 28 -11.50 6.08 0.53
C THR A 28 -12.53 5.83 -0.57
N ALA A 29 -12.96 4.57 -0.79
CA ALA A 29 -14.00 4.25 -1.77
C ALA A 29 -15.34 4.94 -1.44
N LYS A 30 -15.74 4.93 -0.17
CA LYS A 30 -16.94 5.62 0.28
C LYS A 30 -16.86 7.14 0.09
N GLU A 31 -15.71 7.73 0.39
CA GLU A 31 -15.46 9.16 0.18
C GLU A 31 -15.52 9.52 -1.31
N VAL A 32 -14.82 8.77 -2.17
CA VAL A 32 -14.82 9.00 -3.63
C VAL A 32 -16.24 8.88 -4.21
N MET A 33 -17.02 7.89 -3.76
CA MET A 33 -18.42 7.76 -4.19
C MET A 33 -19.31 8.88 -3.68
N ALA A 34 -19.04 9.43 -2.51
CA ALA A 34 -19.80 10.56 -1.94
C ALA A 34 -19.46 11.90 -2.61
N GLU A 35 -18.24 12.04 -3.15
CA GLU A 35 -17.77 13.24 -3.84
C GLU A 35 -18.22 13.33 -5.31
N SER A 36 -18.81 12.27 -5.86
CA SER A 36 -19.15 12.20 -7.29
C SER A 36 -20.46 11.44 -7.54
N ASP A 37 -21.29 12.01 -8.42
CA ASP A 37 -22.51 11.36 -8.91
C ASP A 37 -22.27 10.43 -10.12
N LYS A 38 -21.00 10.23 -10.52
CA LYS A 38 -20.68 9.30 -11.62
C LYS A 38 -21.15 7.87 -11.29
N PRO A 39 -21.57 7.12 -12.31
CA PRO A 39 -21.87 5.70 -12.12
C PRO A 39 -20.62 4.95 -11.69
N SER A 40 -20.80 3.96 -10.82
CA SER A 40 -19.73 3.09 -10.34
C SER A 40 -20.28 1.74 -9.94
N LEU A 41 -19.58 0.69 -10.33
CA LEU A 41 -19.91 -0.69 -9.93
C LEU A 41 -19.80 -0.90 -8.43
N MET A 42 -19.00 -0.07 -7.74
CA MET A 42 -18.85 -0.14 -6.29
C MET A 42 -20.15 0.18 -5.53
N ARG A 43 -21.09 0.92 -6.14
CA ARG A 43 -22.37 1.31 -5.49
C ARG A 43 -23.31 0.13 -5.28
N ASP A 44 -23.16 -0.92 -6.10
CA ASP A 44 -24.01 -2.11 -6.07
C ASP A 44 -23.37 -3.26 -5.24
N ILE A 45 -22.25 -2.98 -4.56
CA ILE A 45 -21.53 -3.98 -3.76
C ILE A 45 -21.83 -3.77 -2.27
N ASP A 46 -22.54 -4.73 -1.65
CA ASP A 46 -22.88 -4.68 -0.22
C ASP A 46 -21.66 -4.65 0.69
N HIS A 47 -20.61 -5.42 0.36
CA HIS A 47 -19.40 -5.56 1.15
C HIS A 47 -18.15 -5.20 0.33
N LEU A 48 -17.80 -3.91 0.37
CA LEU A 48 -16.58 -3.44 -0.26
C LEU A 48 -15.32 -3.98 0.45
N SER A 49 -14.36 -4.36 -0.36
CA SER A 49 -13.03 -4.80 0.06
C SER A 49 -12.00 -4.32 -0.96
N PRO A 50 -10.70 -4.27 -0.64
CA PRO A 50 -9.68 -3.94 -1.64
C PRO A 50 -9.74 -4.83 -2.89
N ARG A 51 -10.09 -6.10 -2.72
CA ARG A 51 -10.26 -7.05 -3.81
C ARG A 51 -11.43 -6.69 -4.73
N THR A 52 -12.63 -6.44 -4.16
CA THR A 52 -13.80 -6.09 -4.97
C THR A 52 -13.65 -4.74 -5.66
N ILE A 53 -12.95 -3.79 -5.02
CA ILE A 53 -12.61 -2.50 -5.63
C ILE A 53 -11.64 -2.71 -6.81
N LYS A 54 -10.62 -3.57 -6.66
CA LYS A 54 -9.72 -3.94 -7.74
C LYS A 54 -10.47 -4.58 -8.92
N GLU A 55 -11.42 -5.47 -8.66
CA GLU A 55 -12.26 -6.08 -9.69
C GLU A 55 -13.12 -5.04 -10.45
N CYS A 56 -13.50 -3.93 -9.80
CA CYS A 56 -14.13 -2.79 -10.46
C CYS A 56 -13.13 -2.02 -11.34
N CYS A 57 -11.89 -1.82 -10.87
CA CYS A 57 -10.83 -1.20 -11.70
C CYS A 57 -10.60 -2.00 -12.98
N ASP A 58 -10.54 -3.33 -12.90
CA ASP A 58 -10.34 -4.21 -14.07
C ASP A 58 -11.47 -4.08 -15.11
N LYS A 59 -12.65 -3.62 -14.69
CA LYS A 59 -13.80 -3.34 -15.54
C LYS A 59 -13.87 -1.89 -16.04
N GLY A 60 -12.84 -1.09 -15.71
CA GLY A 60 -12.75 0.31 -16.13
C GLY A 60 -13.57 1.30 -15.31
N ASP A 61 -13.92 0.96 -14.07
CA ASP A 61 -14.64 1.87 -13.16
C ASP A 61 -13.74 3.04 -12.74
N GLU A 62 -14.07 4.24 -13.22
CA GLU A 62 -13.26 5.44 -12.97
C GLU A 62 -13.16 5.79 -11.47
N LEU A 63 -14.22 5.57 -10.69
CA LEU A 63 -14.19 5.87 -9.27
C LEU A 63 -13.33 4.84 -8.51
N ALA A 64 -13.37 3.57 -8.89
CA ALA A 64 -12.51 2.55 -8.32
C ALA A 64 -11.02 2.81 -8.62
N ILE A 65 -10.71 3.25 -9.84
CA ILE A 65 -9.36 3.66 -10.24
C ILE A 65 -8.89 4.85 -9.38
N GLU A 66 -9.76 5.83 -9.15
CA GLU A 66 -9.46 6.99 -8.29
C GLU A 66 -9.17 6.56 -6.84
N VAL A 67 -9.86 5.53 -6.32
CA VAL A 67 -9.55 4.97 -4.99
C VAL A 67 -8.10 4.49 -4.90
N PHE A 68 -7.66 3.70 -5.86
CA PHE A 68 -6.27 3.21 -5.85
C PHE A 68 -5.27 4.31 -6.15
N ARG A 69 -5.62 5.31 -6.97
CA ARG A 69 -4.78 6.49 -7.19
C ARG A 69 -4.54 7.25 -5.87
N ARG A 70 -5.59 7.50 -5.08
CA ARG A 70 -5.46 8.16 -3.75
C ARG A 70 -4.69 7.28 -2.77
N THR A 71 -4.96 5.99 -2.76
CA THR A 71 -4.24 5.03 -1.91
C THR A 71 -2.76 4.99 -2.24
N GLY A 72 -2.42 4.88 -3.52
CA GLY A 72 -1.04 4.88 -3.99
C GLY A 72 -0.32 6.19 -3.69
N TYR A 73 -1.01 7.34 -3.83
CA TYR A 73 -0.45 8.63 -3.44
C TYR A 73 -0.02 8.65 -1.95
N MET A 74 -0.90 8.21 -1.05
CA MET A 74 -0.60 8.14 0.38
C MET A 74 0.50 7.15 0.71
N LEU A 75 0.50 5.99 0.05
CA LEU A 75 1.53 4.97 0.23
C LEU A 75 2.89 5.50 -0.23
N GLY A 76 2.96 6.07 -1.43
CA GLY A 76 4.21 6.60 -1.99
C GLY A 76 4.83 7.71 -1.13
N MET A 77 4.01 8.63 -0.62
CA MET A 77 4.45 9.67 0.32
C MET A 77 5.01 9.06 1.62
N GLY A 78 4.35 8.03 2.16
CA GLY A 78 4.82 7.32 3.35
C GLY A 78 6.14 6.61 3.11
N LEU A 79 6.24 5.87 2.01
CA LEU A 79 7.45 5.15 1.63
C LEU A 79 8.63 6.11 1.38
N ALA A 80 8.39 7.26 0.76
CA ALA A 80 9.42 8.30 0.57
C ALA A 80 9.98 8.81 1.91
N THR A 81 9.11 8.97 2.91
CA THR A 81 9.53 9.35 4.27
C THR A 81 10.44 8.26 4.88
N TYR A 82 10.04 6.98 4.81
CA TYR A 82 10.85 5.89 5.34
C TYR A 82 12.16 5.70 4.57
N ALA A 83 12.12 5.78 3.24
CA ALA A 83 13.32 5.70 2.40
C ALA A 83 14.33 6.79 2.75
N SER A 84 13.86 8.00 3.05
CA SER A 84 14.71 9.12 3.45
C SER A 84 15.45 8.90 4.77
N ILE A 85 14.95 7.99 5.63
CA ILE A 85 15.57 7.63 6.91
C ILE A 85 16.58 6.48 6.74
N VAL A 86 16.19 5.42 6.00
CA VAL A 86 16.96 4.16 5.96
C VAL A 86 17.77 3.98 4.67
N ASN A 87 17.54 4.83 3.65
CA ASN A 87 18.22 4.80 2.34
C ASN A 87 18.30 3.39 1.72
N PRO A 88 17.18 2.71 1.48
CA PRO A 88 17.17 1.34 0.98
C PRO A 88 17.49 1.30 -0.53
N GLU A 89 18.02 0.19 -1.03
CA GLU A 89 18.18 -0.08 -2.45
C GLU A 89 16.83 -0.47 -3.10
N ALA A 90 15.97 -1.13 -2.33
CA ALA A 90 14.64 -1.56 -2.78
C ALA A 90 13.63 -1.54 -1.64
N ILE A 91 12.37 -1.33 -1.99
CA ILE A 91 11.20 -1.48 -1.12
C ILE A 91 10.36 -2.61 -1.71
N ILE A 92 10.14 -3.66 -0.93
CA ILE A 92 9.36 -4.83 -1.36
C ILE A 92 7.97 -4.73 -0.74
N LEU A 93 6.96 -4.57 -1.59
CA LEU A 93 5.55 -4.60 -1.17
C LEU A 93 5.06 -6.04 -1.12
N THR A 94 4.32 -6.36 -0.05
CA THR A 94 3.82 -7.70 0.20
C THR A 94 2.45 -7.66 0.87
N GLY A 95 1.73 -8.79 0.87
CA GLY A 95 0.41 -8.91 1.47
C GLY A 95 -0.74 -8.68 0.49
N GLY A 96 -1.97 -8.96 0.93
CA GLY A 96 -3.15 -9.02 0.06
C GLY A 96 -3.44 -7.75 -0.76
N ILE A 97 -3.04 -6.58 -0.27
CA ILE A 97 -3.27 -5.31 -0.97
C ILE A 97 -2.32 -5.14 -2.17
N SER A 98 -1.11 -5.71 -2.11
CA SER A 98 -0.17 -5.67 -3.24
C SER A 98 -0.69 -6.40 -4.48
N HIS A 99 -1.66 -7.31 -4.32
CA HIS A 99 -2.35 -7.99 -5.42
C HIS A 99 -3.23 -7.05 -6.28
N ALA A 100 -3.40 -5.79 -5.88
CA ALA A 100 -4.00 -4.78 -6.75
C ALA A 100 -3.15 -4.49 -8.01
N GLY A 101 -1.87 -4.90 -8.00
CA GLY A 101 -0.98 -4.77 -9.15
C GLY A 101 -0.77 -3.32 -9.55
N ASP A 102 -0.77 -3.06 -10.86
CA ASP A 102 -0.48 -1.74 -11.41
C ASP A 102 -1.44 -0.65 -10.93
N TRP A 103 -2.68 -0.98 -10.57
CA TRP A 103 -3.62 -0.02 -10.00
C TRP A 103 -3.10 0.65 -8.74
N LEU A 104 -2.32 -0.07 -7.93
CA LEU A 104 -1.67 0.47 -6.74
C LEU A 104 -0.23 0.90 -7.00
N ILE A 105 0.55 0.07 -7.71
CA ILE A 105 2.00 0.25 -7.84
C ILE A 105 2.35 1.50 -8.63
N VAL A 106 1.67 1.75 -9.75
CA VAL A 106 1.95 2.91 -10.60
C VAL A 106 1.77 4.23 -9.83
N PRO A 107 0.60 4.51 -9.22
CA PRO A 107 0.42 5.75 -8.46
C PRO A 107 1.31 5.81 -7.21
N THR A 108 1.68 4.66 -6.63
CA THR A 108 2.64 4.63 -5.51
C THR A 108 4.03 5.05 -5.97
N GLN A 109 4.52 4.53 -7.09
CA GLN A 109 5.81 4.89 -7.64
C GLN A 109 5.85 6.38 -8.02
N GLU A 110 4.82 6.88 -8.70
CA GLU A 110 4.72 8.30 -9.07
C GLU A 110 4.80 9.20 -7.83
N SER A 111 4.01 8.90 -6.80
CA SER A 111 4.01 9.66 -5.56
C SER A 111 5.34 9.54 -4.82
N PHE A 112 5.93 8.34 -4.77
CA PHE A 112 7.24 8.12 -4.18
C PHE A 112 8.31 9.03 -4.80
N GLU A 113 8.41 9.05 -6.14
CA GLU A 113 9.39 9.87 -6.86
C GLU A 113 9.17 11.37 -6.65
N GLN A 114 7.94 11.80 -6.42
CA GLN A 114 7.63 13.20 -6.12
C GLN A 114 8.08 13.64 -4.72
N HIS A 115 8.05 12.72 -3.74
CA HIS A 115 8.24 13.05 -2.33
C HIS A 115 9.60 12.62 -1.76
N VAL A 116 10.30 11.67 -2.40
CA VAL A 116 11.62 11.26 -1.95
C VAL A 116 12.68 12.35 -2.23
N PHE A 117 13.74 12.38 -1.45
CA PHE A 117 14.85 13.30 -1.67
C PHE A 117 15.36 13.24 -3.11
N HIS A 118 15.65 14.39 -3.68
CA HIS A 118 16.06 14.50 -5.09
C HIS A 118 17.23 13.59 -5.47
N ASN A 119 18.20 13.40 -4.59
CA ASN A 119 19.35 12.53 -4.78
C ASN A 119 19.03 11.03 -4.76
N MET A 120 17.83 10.64 -4.32
CA MET A 120 17.36 9.26 -4.26
C MET A 120 16.40 8.91 -5.41
N ARG A 121 15.92 9.90 -6.15
CA ARG A 121 14.99 9.69 -7.28
C ARG A 121 15.58 8.73 -8.30
N GLY A 122 14.77 7.77 -8.75
CA GLY A 122 15.16 6.75 -9.72
C GLY A 122 16.17 5.71 -9.22
N LYS A 123 16.56 5.73 -7.93
CA LYS A 123 17.56 4.81 -7.36
C LYS A 123 16.95 3.71 -6.49
N VAL A 124 15.82 3.98 -5.83
CA VAL A 124 15.13 3.02 -4.99
C VAL A 124 14.12 2.24 -5.83
N LYS A 125 14.25 0.93 -5.86
CA LYS A 125 13.33 0.06 -6.60
C LYS A 125 12.09 -0.20 -5.75
N LEU A 126 10.90 -0.01 -6.33
CA LEU A 126 9.65 -0.45 -5.74
C LEU A 126 9.21 -1.74 -6.44
N VAL A 127 9.13 -2.83 -5.71
CA VAL A 127 8.80 -4.16 -6.26
C VAL A 127 7.71 -4.85 -5.44
N VAL A 128 6.98 -5.75 -6.05
CA VAL A 128 6.05 -6.64 -5.36
C VAL A 128 6.72 -7.98 -5.17
N THR A 129 6.51 -8.61 -4.02
CA THR A 129 7.04 -9.96 -3.75
C THR A 129 6.48 -10.97 -4.75
N GLU A 130 7.33 -11.91 -5.18
CA GLU A 130 6.94 -13.07 -5.98
C GLU A 130 6.59 -14.29 -5.11
N LEU A 131 6.89 -14.22 -3.79
CA LEU A 131 6.53 -15.28 -2.85
C LEU A 131 5.01 -15.30 -2.61
N ASP A 132 4.44 -16.50 -2.55
CA ASP A 132 3.06 -16.64 -2.11
C ASP A 132 2.89 -16.26 -0.62
N ASP A 133 1.65 -16.03 -0.20
CA ASP A 133 1.38 -15.52 1.16
C ASP A 133 1.85 -16.48 2.26
N HIS A 134 1.83 -17.80 2.00
CA HIS A 134 2.24 -18.81 2.97
C HIS A 134 3.77 -18.93 3.05
N GLU A 135 4.43 -19.01 1.91
CA GLU A 135 5.90 -19.06 1.84
C GLU A 135 6.53 -17.81 2.43
N ARG A 136 5.96 -16.63 2.14
CA ARG A 136 6.44 -15.35 2.65
C ARG A 136 6.50 -15.31 4.17
N ASP A 137 5.40 -15.71 4.84
CA ASP A 137 5.31 -15.63 6.31
C ASP A 137 6.30 -16.58 6.98
N VAL A 138 6.45 -17.81 6.44
CA VAL A 138 7.40 -18.81 6.95
C VAL A 138 8.85 -18.39 6.68
N LEU A 139 9.17 -18.00 5.45
CA LEU A 139 10.53 -17.62 5.06
C LEU A 139 10.95 -16.32 5.74
N GLY A 140 10.05 -15.33 5.87
CA GLY A 140 10.33 -14.09 6.56
C GLY A 140 10.64 -14.31 8.06
N ALA A 141 9.87 -15.14 8.73
CA ALA A 141 10.12 -15.48 10.13
C ALA A 141 11.44 -16.27 10.30
N SER A 142 11.73 -17.21 9.39
CA SER A 142 12.97 -17.99 9.43
C SER A 142 14.20 -17.12 9.16
N ALA A 143 14.12 -16.18 8.22
CA ALA A 143 15.23 -15.29 7.88
C ALA A 143 15.73 -14.48 9.10
N LEU A 144 14.83 -14.05 9.98
CA LEU A 144 15.20 -13.37 11.22
C LEU A 144 16.06 -14.26 12.14
N ALA A 145 15.79 -15.56 12.16
CA ALA A 145 16.57 -16.50 12.98
C ALA A 145 17.97 -16.79 12.40
N TRP A 146 18.15 -16.65 11.06
CA TRP A 146 19.45 -16.91 10.43
C TRP A 146 20.50 -15.84 10.71
N GLU A 147 20.10 -14.63 11.01
CA GLU A 147 21.00 -13.51 11.34
C GLU A 147 21.34 -13.42 12.82
N VAL A 148 20.70 -14.22 13.69
CA VAL A 148 20.99 -14.24 15.12
C VAL A 148 22.27 -15.01 15.38
N PRO A 149 23.34 -14.40 15.95
CA PRO A 149 24.64 -15.07 16.17
C PRO A 149 24.54 -16.35 16.96
N GLU A 150 23.59 -16.45 17.90
CA GLU A 150 23.34 -17.62 18.74
C GLU A 150 22.92 -18.85 17.92
N TYR A 151 22.27 -18.64 16.77
CA TYR A 151 21.87 -19.74 15.87
C TYR A 151 22.96 -20.13 14.87
N SER A 152 24.03 -19.36 14.73
CA SER A 152 25.16 -19.69 13.86
C SER A 152 25.94 -20.92 14.32
N LEU A 153 25.73 -21.35 15.55
CA LEU A 153 26.35 -22.55 16.13
C LEU A 153 25.74 -23.86 15.61
N PHE A 154 24.61 -23.78 14.87
CA PHE A 154 23.93 -24.96 14.31
C PHE A 154 24.16 -25.13 12.79
N LYS A 155 25.14 -24.41 12.23
CA LYS A 155 25.57 -24.55 10.84
C LYS A 155 26.68 -25.59 10.69
#